data_47356c043bfc3cf3b9b9779e11cbb89f
#
_entry.id   47356c043bfc3cf3b9b9779e11cbb89f
#
_cell.length_a   1.000
_cell.length_b   1.000
_cell.length_c   1.000
_cell.angle_alpha   90.00
_cell.angle_beta   90.00
_cell.angle_gamma   90.00
#
_symmetry.space_group_name_H-M   'P 1'
#
loop_
_entity.id
_entity.type
_entity.pdbx_description
1 polymer ?
#
loop_
_entity_poly.entity_id
_entity_poly.type
_entity_poly.pdbx_seq_one_letter_code
_entity_poly.pdbx_strand_id
1 'polypeptide(L)'
;SQPDQARQLISQAEEQARQLISEAEKKLSPKSFFQTIFGSYKNRTEDAIECYQKAGNLYRLSKNWFQASTAYKLSGDLNLEHNNRSEAANDYVQAAKCLEKFDVNNAIKFLLSAIEIYVDLGRFTMAAKLHNKIAELYEQGLELEESVQHYEQAADYYRVEDNYVYSKKCLLKVADYASSEFGNYNKAINIYQEIAFYDLKTQILQYNAKDSLFKAVLCHLCIDLF
;
A
#
# COMPACT_ATOMS: atom_id res chain seq x y z
N SER A 1 2.73 -38.05 11.78
CA SER A 1 3.17 -37.02 12.77
C SER A 1 2.53 -35.68 12.49
N GLN A 2 2.54 -34.72 13.47
CA GLN A 2 2.03 -33.36 13.26
C GLN A 2 2.61 -32.65 12.02
N PRO A 3 3.92 -32.78 11.70
CA PRO A 3 4.47 -32.19 10.48
C PRO A 3 3.93 -32.79 9.19
N ASP A 4 3.56 -34.04 9.17
CA ASP A 4 3.00 -34.71 7.97
C ASP A 4 1.57 -34.23 7.72
N GLN A 5 0.78 -34.06 8.77
CA GLN A 5 -0.57 -33.48 8.65
C GLN A 5 -0.52 -32.04 8.12
N ALA A 6 0.40 -31.20 8.61
CA ALA A 6 0.57 -29.84 8.12
C ALA A 6 0.96 -29.80 6.63
N ARG A 7 1.88 -30.67 6.19
CA ARG A 7 2.26 -30.80 4.76
C ARG A 7 1.07 -31.23 3.90
N GLN A 8 0.27 -32.17 4.39
CA GLN A 8 -0.92 -32.64 3.67
C GLN A 8 -1.97 -31.53 3.52
N LEU A 9 -2.21 -30.73 4.56
CA LEU A 9 -3.13 -29.59 4.52
C LEU A 9 -2.65 -28.51 3.54
N ILE A 10 -1.35 -28.22 3.51
CA ILE A 10 -0.75 -27.28 2.56
C ILE A 10 -0.95 -27.77 1.13
N SER A 11 -0.65 -29.03 0.85
CA SER A 11 -0.83 -29.62 -0.48
C SER A 11 -2.29 -29.62 -0.93
N GLN A 12 -3.24 -29.90 -0.02
CA GLN A 12 -4.67 -29.81 -0.32
C GLN A 12 -5.12 -28.39 -0.63
N ALA A 13 -4.64 -27.40 0.13
CA ALA A 13 -4.96 -25.98 -0.12
C ALA A 13 -4.43 -25.51 -1.48
N GLU A 14 -3.22 -25.92 -1.86
CA GLU A 14 -2.67 -25.56 -3.18
C GLU A 14 -3.43 -26.24 -4.33
N GLU A 15 -3.84 -27.50 -4.15
CA GLU A 15 -4.64 -28.20 -5.17
C GLU A 15 -6.02 -27.55 -5.34
N GLN A 16 -6.68 -27.21 -4.24
CA GLN A 16 -7.95 -26.46 -4.29
C GLN A 16 -7.78 -25.11 -4.97
N ALA A 17 -6.68 -24.38 -4.68
CA ALA A 17 -6.39 -23.11 -5.32
C ALA A 17 -6.21 -23.28 -6.83
N ARG A 18 -5.47 -24.29 -7.30
CA ARG A 18 -5.32 -24.59 -8.74
C ARG A 18 -6.66 -24.89 -9.41
N GLN A 19 -7.53 -25.65 -8.76
CA GLN A 19 -8.87 -25.95 -9.26
C GLN A 19 -9.72 -24.68 -9.41
N LEU A 20 -9.67 -23.77 -8.44
CA LEU A 20 -10.37 -22.50 -8.50
C LEU A 20 -9.84 -21.59 -9.63
N ILE A 21 -8.53 -21.54 -9.86
CA ILE A 21 -7.95 -20.82 -11.01
C ILE A 21 -8.47 -21.41 -12.32
N SER A 22 -8.42 -22.72 -12.49
CA SER A 22 -8.95 -23.39 -13.69
C SER A 22 -10.45 -23.16 -13.89
N GLU A 23 -11.22 -23.09 -12.80
CA GLU A 23 -12.65 -22.78 -12.86
C GLU A 23 -12.88 -21.33 -13.31
N ALA A 24 -12.14 -20.36 -12.76
CA ALA A 24 -12.20 -18.97 -13.18
C ALA A 24 -11.90 -18.81 -14.68
N GLU A 25 -10.81 -19.43 -15.14
CA GLU A 25 -10.42 -19.40 -16.56
C GLU A 25 -11.49 -20.01 -17.47
N LYS A 26 -12.12 -21.10 -17.06
CA LYS A 26 -13.25 -21.70 -17.80
C LYS A 26 -14.46 -20.77 -17.88
N LYS A 27 -14.75 -20.02 -16.79
CA LYS A 27 -15.85 -19.06 -16.77
C LYS A 27 -15.59 -17.88 -17.71
N LEU A 28 -14.33 -17.46 -17.84
CA LEU A 28 -13.90 -16.35 -18.69
C LEU A 28 -13.71 -16.77 -20.16
N SER A 29 -13.54 -18.08 -20.45
CA SER A 29 -13.32 -18.57 -21.80
C SER A 29 -14.53 -18.26 -22.70
N PRO A 30 -14.32 -17.79 -23.96
CA PRO A 30 -15.40 -17.51 -24.88
C PRO A 30 -16.13 -18.82 -25.24
N LYS A 31 -17.27 -19.03 -24.63
CA LYS A 31 -18.20 -20.09 -25.05
C LYS A 31 -19.09 -19.54 -26.16
N SER A 32 -19.42 -20.42 -27.11
CA SER A 32 -20.29 -20.21 -28.28
C SER A 32 -21.12 -18.92 -28.27
N PHE A 33 -21.12 -18.21 -29.43
CA PHE A 33 -21.85 -16.98 -29.73
C PHE A 33 -23.28 -16.92 -29.12
N PHE A 34 -24.00 -18.03 -29.11
CA PHE A 34 -25.36 -18.11 -28.54
C PHE A 34 -25.42 -17.95 -27.01
N GLN A 35 -24.40 -18.37 -26.27
CA GLN A 35 -24.36 -18.20 -24.80
C GLN A 35 -23.98 -16.77 -24.38
N THR A 36 -23.34 -16.02 -25.24
CA THR A 36 -22.99 -14.62 -25.01
C THR A 36 -24.21 -13.71 -25.06
N ILE A 37 -25.23 -14.07 -25.83
CA ILE A 37 -26.46 -13.25 -26.02
C ILE A 37 -27.49 -13.49 -24.90
N PHE A 38 -27.57 -14.70 -24.36
CA PHE A 38 -28.61 -15.08 -23.37
C PHE A 38 -28.10 -15.34 -21.95
N GLY A 39 -26.84 -15.37 -21.71
CA GLY A 39 -26.27 -15.66 -20.39
C GLY A 39 -25.49 -14.48 -19.82
N SER A 40 -25.90 -14.04 -18.71
CA SER A 40 -25.31 -13.11 -17.80
C SER A 40 -23.75 -13.19 -17.78
N TYR A 41 -23.11 -12.51 -18.74
CA TYR A 41 -21.64 -12.36 -18.78
C TYR A 41 -21.14 -11.75 -17.44
N LYS A 42 -21.91 -10.81 -16.90
CA LYS A 42 -21.63 -10.16 -15.63
C LYS A 42 -21.53 -11.16 -14.47
N ASN A 43 -22.47 -12.09 -14.34
CA ASN A 43 -22.43 -13.07 -13.25
C ASN A 43 -21.24 -14.03 -13.36
N ARG A 44 -20.82 -14.40 -14.59
CA ARG A 44 -19.65 -15.26 -14.79
C ARG A 44 -18.35 -14.60 -14.42
N THR A 45 -18.24 -13.29 -14.66
CA THR A 45 -17.04 -12.54 -14.28
C THR A 45 -17.00 -12.33 -12.77
N GLU A 46 -18.13 -12.01 -12.14
CA GLU A 46 -18.22 -11.93 -10.67
C GLU A 46 -17.83 -13.26 -10.02
N ASP A 47 -18.31 -14.38 -10.55
CA ASP A 47 -17.92 -15.73 -10.11
C ASP A 47 -16.41 -16.00 -10.32
N ALA A 48 -15.82 -15.55 -11.43
CA ALA A 48 -14.40 -15.71 -11.69
C ALA A 48 -13.55 -14.89 -10.72
N ILE A 49 -13.95 -13.65 -10.45
CA ILE A 49 -13.33 -12.78 -9.44
C ILE A 49 -13.32 -13.49 -8.08
N GLU A 50 -14.46 -14.02 -7.66
CA GLU A 50 -14.56 -14.75 -6.40
C GLU A 50 -13.65 -15.98 -6.36
N CYS A 51 -13.56 -16.73 -7.46
CA CYS A 51 -12.64 -17.86 -7.57
C CYS A 51 -11.18 -17.45 -7.42
N TYR A 52 -10.76 -16.35 -8.08
CA TYR A 52 -9.39 -15.84 -7.95
C TYR A 52 -9.10 -15.35 -6.53
N GLN A 53 -10.01 -14.65 -5.86
CA GLN A 53 -9.84 -14.20 -4.48
C GLN A 53 -9.72 -15.38 -3.51
N LYS A 54 -10.57 -16.41 -3.66
CA LYS A 54 -10.49 -17.65 -2.87
C LYS A 54 -9.16 -18.37 -3.10
N ALA A 55 -8.71 -18.49 -4.36
CA ALA A 55 -7.42 -19.08 -4.69
C ALA A 55 -6.27 -18.30 -4.06
N GLY A 56 -6.29 -16.96 -4.12
CA GLY A 56 -5.32 -16.09 -3.47
C GLY A 56 -5.25 -16.33 -1.96
N ASN A 57 -6.39 -16.46 -1.30
CA ASN A 57 -6.47 -16.78 0.12
C ASN A 57 -5.84 -18.15 0.45
N LEU A 58 -6.14 -19.19 -0.34
CA LEU A 58 -5.58 -20.54 -0.15
C LEU A 58 -4.07 -20.56 -0.38
N TYR A 59 -3.57 -19.92 -1.43
CA TYR A 59 -2.13 -19.79 -1.67
C TYR A 59 -1.43 -19.01 -0.55
N ARG A 60 -2.06 -17.99 0.02
CA ARG A 60 -1.53 -17.27 1.17
C ARG A 60 -1.45 -18.17 2.42
N LEU A 61 -2.46 -18.98 2.67
CA LEU A 61 -2.45 -19.97 3.77
C LEU A 61 -1.37 -21.03 3.60
N SER A 62 -1.11 -21.48 2.37
CA SER A 62 -0.02 -22.41 2.05
C SER A 62 1.36 -21.72 1.95
N LYS A 63 1.44 -20.41 2.20
CA LYS A 63 2.66 -19.58 2.08
C LYS A 63 3.23 -19.53 0.66
N ASN A 64 2.42 -19.83 -0.34
CA ASN A 64 2.78 -19.69 -1.75
C ASN A 64 2.52 -18.24 -2.21
N TRP A 65 3.39 -17.33 -1.78
CA TRP A 65 3.19 -15.89 -1.88
C TRP A 65 3.10 -15.38 -3.31
N PHE A 66 3.89 -15.97 -4.20
CA PHE A 66 3.90 -15.58 -5.61
C PHE A 66 2.57 -15.92 -6.30
N GLN A 67 2.07 -17.15 -6.11
CA GLN A 67 0.79 -17.56 -6.67
C GLN A 67 -0.38 -16.80 -6.05
N ALA A 68 -0.30 -16.50 -4.73
CA ALA A 68 -1.27 -15.66 -4.05
C ALA A 68 -1.34 -14.26 -4.68
N SER A 69 -0.19 -13.63 -4.89
CA SER A 69 -0.12 -12.31 -5.53
C SER A 69 -0.69 -12.33 -6.96
N THR A 70 -0.36 -13.36 -7.73
CA THR A 70 -0.87 -13.52 -9.10
C THR A 70 -2.39 -13.66 -9.11
N ALA A 71 -2.96 -14.45 -8.21
CA ALA A 71 -4.41 -14.63 -8.13
C ALA A 71 -5.12 -13.33 -7.76
N TYR A 72 -4.62 -12.58 -6.76
CA TYR A 72 -5.19 -11.27 -6.42
C TYR A 72 -5.04 -10.25 -7.56
N LYS A 73 -3.90 -10.25 -8.28
CA LYS A 73 -3.73 -9.40 -9.47
C LYS A 73 -4.81 -9.68 -10.51
N LEU A 74 -5.05 -10.96 -10.85
CA LEU A 74 -6.07 -11.34 -11.83
C LEU A 74 -7.47 -10.92 -11.40
N SER A 75 -7.79 -11.04 -10.10
CA SER A 75 -9.03 -10.51 -9.54
C SER A 75 -9.12 -8.99 -9.69
N GLY A 76 -8.04 -8.28 -9.37
CA GLY A 76 -7.97 -6.83 -9.49
C GLY A 76 -8.14 -6.34 -10.93
N ASP A 77 -7.49 -6.99 -11.89
CA ASP A 77 -7.62 -6.68 -13.31
C ASP A 77 -9.08 -6.81 -13.77
N LEU A 78 -9.75 -7.92 -13.43
CA LEU A 78 -11.16 -8.13 -13.78
C LEU A 78 -12.09 -7.12 -13.09
N ASN A 79 -11.84 -6.79 -11.82
CA ASN A 79 -12.59 -5.77 -11.12
C ASN A 79 -12.44 -4.40 -11.80
N LEU A 80 -11.23 -4.07 -12.28
CA LEU A 80 -10.97 -2.82 -12.98
C LEU A 80 -11.71 -2.78 -14.34
N GLU A 81 -11.69 -3.87 -15.13
CA GLU A 81 -12.41 -4.01 -16.38
C GLU A 81 -13.93 -3.83 -16.19
N HIS A 82 -14.46 -4.28 -15.05
CA HIS A 82 -15.88 -4.15 -14.72
C HIS A 82 -16.24 -2.88 -13.96
N ASN A 83 -15.31 -1.92 -13.90
CA ASN A 83 -15.48 -0.65 -13.19
C ASN A 83 -15.73 -0.77 -11.68
N ASN A 84 -15.39 -1.90 -11.09
CA ASN A 84 -15.40 -2.12 -9.64
C ASN A 84 -14.08 -1.59 -9.03
N ARG A 85 -13.80 -0.31 -9.23
CA ARG A 85 -12.50 0.33 -8.97
C ARG A 85 -12.03 0.15 -7.52
N SER A 86 -12.94 0.23 -6.57
CA SER A 86 -12.61 0.09 -5.14
C SER A 86 -12.10 -1.31 -4.79
N GLU A 87 -12.76 -2.32 -5.33
CA GLU A 87 -12.41 -3.73 -5.17
C GLU A 87 -11.09 -4.03 -5.90
N ALA A 88 -10.89 -3.47 -7.09
CA ALA A 88 -9.62 -3.59 -7.83
C ALA A 88 -8.44 -3.05 -7.01
N ALA A 89 -8.58 -1.86 -6.41
CA ALA A 89 -7.54 -1.29 -5.56
C ALA A 89 -7.26 -2.19 -4.34
N ASN A 90 -8.29 -2.74 -3.70
CA ASN A 90 -8.14 -3.67 -2.58
C ASN A 90 -7.39 -4.94 -2.99
N ASP A 91 -7.71 -5.51 -4.14
CA ASP A 91 -7.05 -6.72 -4.66
C ASP A 91 -5.57 -6.45 -4.97
N TYR A 92 -5.22 -5.31 -5.58
CA TYR A 92 -3.81 -4.92 -5.76
C TYR A 92 -3.07 -4.73 -4.44
N VAL A 93 -3.71 -4.18 -3.41
CA VAL A 93 -3.13 -4.11 -2.06
C VAL A 93 -2.89 -5.50 -1.48
N GLN A 94 -3.80 -6.48 -1.69
CA GLN A 94 -3.57 -7.86 -1.25
C GLN A 94 -2.42 -8.51 -2.04
N ALA A 95 -2.34 -8.29 -3.36
CA ALA A 95 -1.24 -8.75 -4.19
C ALA A 95 0.12 -8.21 -3.69
N ALA A 96 0.18 -6.92 -3.39
CA ALA A 96 1.37 -6.27 -2.84
C ALA A 96 1.80 -6.90 -1.51
N LYS A 97 0.86 -7.07 -0.57
CA LYS A 97 1.16 -7.68 0.75
C LYS A 97 1.79 -9.07 0.66
N CYS A 98 1.44 -9.82 -0.37
CA CYS A 98 2.04 -11.14 -0.59
C CYS A 98 3.52 -11.04 -1.00
N LEU A 99 3.93 -9.95 -1.64
CA LEU A 99 5.28 -9.77 -2.19
C LEU A 99 6.20 -8.90 -1.31
N GLU A 100 5.70 -8.19 -0.32
CA GLU A 100 6.47 -7.22 0.48
C GLU A 100 7.82 -7.74 1.01
N LYS A 101 7.93 -9.03 1.29
CA LYS A 101 9.15 -9.65 1.83
C LYS A 101 10.04 -10.34 0.79
N PHE A 102 9.54 -10.56 -0.42
CA PHE A 102 10.19 -11.40 -1.42
C PHE A 102 10.48 -10.65 -2.72
N ASP A 103 9.62 -9.69 -3.07
CA ASP A 103 9.73 -8.91 -4.29
C ASP A 103 9.15 -7.50 -4.04
N VAL A 104 9.94 -6.70 -3.34
CA VAL A 104 9.55 -5.34 -2.93
C VAL A 104 9.20 -4.48 -4.12
N ASN A 105 9.94 -4.60 -5.23
CA ASN A 105 9.72 -3.79 -6.42
C ASN A 105 8.33 -4.05 -7.05
N ASN A 106 7.92 -5.29 -7.16
CA ASN A 106 6.59 -5.60 -7.66
C ASN A 106 5.50 -5.30 -6.62
N ALA A 107 5.78 -5.42 -5.32
CA ALA A 107 4.87 -4.96 -4.27
C ALA A 107 4.59 -3.45 -4.40
N ILE A 108 5.64 -2.64 -4.58
CA ILE A 108 5.50 -1.18 -4.77
C ILE A 108 4.68 -0.86 -6.02
N LYS A 109 4.89 -1.56 -7.15
CA LYS A 109 4.09 -1.35 -8.37
C LYS A 109 2.59 -1.58 -8.12
N PHE A 110 2.22 -2.65 -7.42
CA PHE A 110 0.81 -2.89 -7.08
C PHE A 110 0.24 -1.83 -6.12
N LEU A 111 1.05 -1.36 -5.15
CA LEU A 111 0.63 -0.26 -4.28
C LEU A 111 0.41 1.03 -5.06
N LEU A 112 1.29 1.36 -6.02
CA LEU A 112 1.13 2.53 -6.89
C LEU A 112 -0.14 2.43 -7.73
N SER A 113 -0.42 1.28 -8.34
CA SER A 113 -1.68 1.07 -9.09
C SER A 113 -2.91 1.26 -8.19
N ALA A 114 -2.87 0.81 -6.95
CA ALA A 114 -3.96 1.03 -5.99
C ALA A 114 -4.08 2.51 -5.59
N ILE A 115 -2.95 3.23 -5.44
CA ILE A 115 -2.94 4.67 -5.15
C ILE A 115 -3.62 5.46 -6.27
N GLU A 116 -3.27 5.20 -7.53
CA GLU A 116 -3.90 5.86 -8.68
C GLU A 116 -5.42 5.73 -8.63
N ILE A 117 -5.92 4.52 -8.38
CA ILE A 117 -7.35 4.27 -8.26
C ILE A 117 -7.96 5.02 -7.07
N TYR A 118 -7.31 5.02 -5.90
CA TYR A 118 -7.85 5.73 -4.73
C TYR A 118 -7.86 7.25 -4.92
N VAL A 119 -6.85 7.81 -5.58
CA VAL A 119 -6.80 9.24 -5.93
C VAL A 119 -7.94 9.61 -6.86
N ASP A 120 -8.15 8.83 -7.90
CA ASP A 120 -9.27 9.02 -8.85
C ASP A 120 -10.65 8.90 -8.18
N LEU A 121 -10.76 8.10 -7.13
CA LEU A 121 -11.98 7.96 -6.33
C LEU A 121 -12.11 9.04 -5.24
N GLY A 122 -11.16 9.96 -5.12
CA GLY A 122 -11.13 10.97 -4.04
C GLY A 122 -10.87 10.38 -2.65
N ARG A 123 -10.32 9.17 -2.55
CA ARG A 123 -10.04 8.49 -1.27
C ARG A 123 -8.61 8.78 -0.81
N PHE A 124 -8.31 10.05 -0.56
CA PHE A 124 -6.96 10.52 -0.27
C PHE A 124 -6.35 9.92 0.99
N THR A 125 -7.14 9.67 2.03
CA THR A 125 -6.64 8.95 3.23
C THR A 125 -6.12 7.54 2.90
N MET A 126 -6.74 6.83 1.94
CA MET A 126 -6.26 5.51 1.52
C MET A 126 -4.96 5.63 0.70
N ALA A 127 -4.90 6.59 -0.22
CA ALA A 127 -3.68 6.87 -0.97
C ALA A 127 -2.52 7.25 -0.03
N ALA A 128 -2.75 8.10 0.96
CA ALA A 128 -1.77 8.48 1.97
C ALA A 128 -1.20 7.26 2.73
N LYS A 129 -2.08 6.36 3.17
CA LYS A 129 -1.65 5.12 3.86
C LYS A 129 -0.74 4.26 3.00
N LEU A 130 -1.04 4.17 1.70
CA LEU A 130 -0.22 3.37 0.78
C LEU A 130 1.10 4.05 0.46
N HIS A 131 1.14 5.39 0.31
CA HIS A 131 2.40 6.13 0.19
C HIS A 131 3.27 5.96 1.44
N ASN A 132 2.70 6.07 2.64
CA ASN A 132 3.42 5.79 3.88
C ASN A 132 3.99 4.35 3.90
N LYS A 133 3.20 3.36 3.42
CA LYS A 133 3.66 1.97 3.33
C LYS A 133 4.82 1.81 2.33
N ILE A 134 4.77 2.46 1.18
CA ILE A 134 5.87 2.45 0.20
C ILE A 134 7.11 3.11 0.80
N ALA A 135 6.95 4.24 1.52
CA ALA A 135 8.05 4.90 2.21
C ALA A 135 8.74 3.96 3.21
N GLU A 136 7.97 3.21 4.00
CA GLU A 136 8.49 2.21 4.94
C GLU A 136 9.24 1.06 4.22
N LEU A 137 8.79 0.63 3.04
CA LEU A 137 9.48 -0.40 2.26
C LEU A 137 10.83 0.11 1.73
N TYR A 138 10.89 1.34 1.22
CA TYR A 138 12.14 1.97 0.80
C TYR A 138 13.08 2.24 1.98
N GLU A 139 12.54 2.66 3.15
CA GLU A 139 13.31 2.82 4.39
C GLU A 139 13.98 1.50 4.80
N GLN A 140 13.28 0.39 4.73
CA GLN A 140 13.83 -0.95 5.02
C GLN A 140 14.92 -1.37 4.02
N GLY A 141 14.80 -0.92 2.77
CA GLY A 141 15.80 -1.12 1.71
C GLY A 141 16.98 -0.14 1.77
N LEU A 142 16.99 0.81 2.71
CA LEU A 142 17.95 1.93 2.82
C LEU A 142 17.95 2.87 1.59
N GLU A 143 16.86 2.89 0.84
CA GLU A 143 16.60 3.81 -0.28
C GLU A 143 15.91 5.06 0.29
N LEU A 144 16.69 5.88 1.02
CA LEU A 144 16.12 6.94 1.86
C LEU A 144 15.58 8.13 1.07
N GLU A 145 16.11 8.40 -0.13
CA GLU A 145 15.63 9.48 -0.99
C GLU A 145 14.21 9.19 -1.49
N GLU A 146 13.96 7.98 -1.96
CA GLU A 146 12.65 7.48 -2.39
C GLU A 146 11.68 7.42 -1.21
N SER A 147 12.17 6.95 -0.05
CA SER A 147 11.39 6.90 1.18
C SER A 147 10.86 8.30 1.55
N VAL A 148 11.72 9.31 1.54
CA VAL A 148 11.36 10.70 1.87
C VAL A 148 10.31 11.24 0.91
N GLN A 149 10.47 11.01 -0.41
CA GLN A 149 9.49 11.45 -1.40
C GLN A 149 8.09 10.87 -1.12
N HIS A 150 8.02 9.60 -0.77
CA HIS A 150 6.74 8.96 -0.45
C HIS A 150 6.17 9.41 0.90
N TYR A 151 6.99 9.71 1.91
CA TYR A 151 6.51 10.34 3.14
C TYR A 151 5.94 11.74 2.89
N GLU A 152 6.56 12.55 2.01
CA GLU A 152 6.02 13.85 1.61
C GLU A 152 4.65 13.72 0.95
N GLN A 153 4.53 12.82 -0.03
CA GLN A 153 3.24 12.55 -0.69
C GLN A 153 2.16 12.09 0.30
N ALA A 154 2.52 11.21 1.24
CA ALA A 154 1.60 10.77 2.29
C ALA A 154 1.15 11.96 3.15
N ALA A 155 2.09 12.82 3.56
CA ALA A 155 1.78 14.00 4.36
C ALA A 155 0.82 14.96 3.65
N ASP A 156 1.02 15.18 2.35
CA ASP A 156 0.16 16.05 1.56
C ASP A 156 -1.26 15.51 1.43
N TYR A 157 -1.41 14.21 1.13
CA TYR A 157 -2.73 13.58 1.09
C TYR A 157 -3.44 13.58 2.46
N TYR A 158 -2.70 13.39 3.57
CA TYR A 158 -3.29 13.51 4.89
C TYR A 158 -3.73 14.96 5.20
N ARG A 159 -3.02 15.98 4.68
CA ARG A 159 -3.43 17.38 4.82
C ARG A 159 -4.75 17.68 4.09
N VAL A 160 -4.92 17.14 2.88
CA VAL A 160 -6.17 17.31 2.12
C VAL A 160 -7.39 16.81 2.91
N GLU A 161 -7.19 15.80 3.74
CA GLU A 161 -8.24 15.19 4.59
C GLU A 161 -8.24 15.77 6.03
N ASP A 162 -7.59 16.91 6.26
CA ASP A 162 -7.44 17.53 7.59
C ASP A 162 -6.90 16.57 8.68
N ASN A 163 -6.19 15.52 8.27
CA ASN A 163 -5.66 14.50 9.17
C ASN A 163 -4.24 14.86 9.62
N TYR A 164 -4.15 15.91 10.42
CA TYR A 164 -2.87 16.46 10.85
C TYR A 164 -1.99 15.47 11.60
N VAL A 165 -2.55 14.60 12.44
CA VAL A 165 -1.78 13.65 13.26
C VAL A 165 -0.92 12.73 12.39
N TYR A 166 -1.49 12.20 11.30
CA TYR A 166 -0.74 11.34 10.39
C TYR A 166 0.19 12.14 9.46
N SER A 167 -0.25 13.31 8.99
CA SER A 167 0.61 14.22 8.23
C SER A 167 1.86 14.58 9.01
N LYS A 168 1.70 14.99 10.27
CA LYS A 168 2.81 15.32 11.18
C LYS A 168 3.80 14.14 11.33
N LYS A 169 3.32 12.90 11.48
CA LYS A 169 4.20 11.73 11.59
C LYS A 169 5.07 11.56 10.34
N CYS A 170 4.49 11.72 9.16
CA CYS A 170 5.24 11.65 7.91
C CYS A 170 6.24 12.80 7.79
N LEU A 171 5.83 14.03 8.09
CA LEU A 171 6.71 15.21 8.05
C LEU A 171 7.88 15.11 9.02
N LEU A 172 7.69 14.55 10.21
CA LEU A 172 8.78 14.32 11.15
C LEU A 172 9.83 13.37 10.56
N LYS A 173 9.41 12.29 9.88
CA LYS A 173 10.33 11.41 9.15
C LYS A 173 11.11 12.16 8.07
N VAL A 174 10.44 13.00 7.29
CA VAL A 174 11.07 13.84 6.25
C VAL A 174 12.12 14.77 6.86
N ALA A 175 11.78 15.48 7.96
CA ALA A 175 12.70 16.40 8.60
C ALA A 175 13.88 15.69 9.28
N ASP A 176 13.62 14.57 9.92
CA ASP A 176 14.66 13.75 10.54
C ASP A 176 15.68 13.29 9.49
N TYR A 177 15.25 12.74 8.34
CA TYR A 177 16.16 12.34 7.25
C TYR A 177 16.83 13.55 6.57
N ALA A 178 16.11 14.65 6.37
CA ALA A 178 16.68 15.86 5.80
C ALA A 178 17.87 16.36 6.63
N SER A 179 17.80 16.31 7.96
CA SER A 179 18.85 16.77 8.85
C SER A 179 19.96 15.72 9.07
N SER A 180 19.60 14.44 9.30
CA SER A 180 20.58 13.43 9.71
C SER A 180 21.33 12.81 8.53
N GLU A 181 20.64 12.54 7.43
CA GLU A 181 21.22 11.81 6.30
C GLU A 181 21.65 12.73 5.15
N PHE A 182 20.85 13.77 4.87
CA PHE A 182 21.09 14.61 3.70
C PHE A 182 21.77 15.95 4.02
N GLY A 183 21.97 16.29 5.30
CA GLY A 183 22.53 17.59 5.70
C GLY A 183 21.69 18.80 5.25
N ASN A 184 20.44 18.58 4.83
CA ASN A 184 19.55 19.65 4.41
C ASN A 184 18.83 20.29 5.61
N TYR A 185 19.63 20.99 6.42
CA TYR A 185 19.15 21.59 7.66
C TYR A 185 18.05 22.64 7.42
N ASN A 186 18.13 23.42 6.33
CA ASN A 186 17.10 24.41 6.01
C ASN A 186 15.73 23.78 5.79
N LYS A 187 15.65 22.67 5.06
CA LYS A 187 14.40 21.92 4.88
C LYS A 187 13.88 21.38 6.21
N ALA A 188 14.76 20.79 7.01
CA ALA A 188 14.42 20.25 8.33
C ALA A 188 13.87 21.35 9.27
N ILE A 189 14.53 22.50 9.35
CA ILE A 189 14.10 23.66 10.15
C ILE A 189 12.68 24.09 9.75
N ASN A 190 12.44 24.28 8.46
CA ASN A 190 11.13 24.71 7.97
C ASN A 190 10.01 23.75 8.41
N ILE A 191 10.25 22.46 8.28
CA ILE A 191 9.25 21.43 8.66
C ILE A 191 9.06 21.42 10.18
N TYR A 192 10.13 21.40 10.98
CA TYR A 192 10.01 21.41 12.43
C TYR A 192 9.30 22.66 12.95
N GLN A 193 9.57 23.82 12.38
CA GLN A 193 8.88 25.06 12.73
C GLN A 193 7.39 25.01 12.35
N GLU A 194 7.06 24.54 11.16
CA GLU A 194 5.67 24.34 10.73
C GLU A 194 4.89 23.46 11.72
N ILE A 195 5.47 22.32 12.08
CA ILE A 195 4.89 21.39 13.06
C ILE A 195 4.70 22.08 14.42
N ALA A 196 5.73 22.79 14.90
CA ALA A 196 5.68 23.48 16.19
C ALA A 196 4.62 24.58 16.21
N PHE A 197 4.51 25.39 15.16
CA PHE A 197 3.49 26.43 15.06
C PHE A 197 2.07 25.87 15.05
N TYR A 198 1.85 24.72 14.39
CA TYR A 198 0.55 24.07 14.44
C TYR A 198 0.25 23.52 15.84
N ASP A 199 1.21 22.84 16.47
CA ASP A 199 1.04 22.31 17.83
C ASP A 199 0.76 23.42 18.85
N LEU A 200 1.39 24.60 18.72
CA LEU A 200 1.17 25.75 19.58
C LEU A 200 -0.25 26.33 19.47
N LYS A 201 -0.88 26.25 18.29
CA LYS A 201 -2.26 26.70 18.09
C LYS A 201 -3.29 25.80 18.75
N THR A 202 -2.92 24.57 19.07
CA THR A 202 -3.82 23.54 19.61
C THR A 202 -3.49 23.31 21.09
N GLN A 203 -4.37 23.75 22.00
CA GLN A 203 -4.12 23.72 23.44
C GLN A 203 -3.64 22.35 23.98
N ILE A 204 -4.15 21.25 23.43
CA ILE A 204 -3.77 19.89 23.83
C ILE A 204 -2.36 19.51 23.32
N LEU A 205 -1.91 20.09 22.21
CA LEU A 205 -0.66 19.73 21.55
C LEU A 205 0.52 20.64 21.90
N GLN A 206 0.29 21.76 22.62
CA GLN A 206 1.32 22.76 22.95
C GLN A 206 2.60 22.17 23.53
N TYR A 207 2.46 21.10 24.33
CA TYR A 207 3.61 20.45 24.93
C TYR A 207 4.54 19.78 23.91
N ASN A 208 3.98 19.30 22.78
CA ASN A 208 4.74 18.65 21.73
C ASN A 208 5.56 19.64 20.88
N ALA A 209 5.17 20.90 20.85
CA ALA A 209 5.89 21.94 20.09
C ALA A 209 7.34 22.11 20.57
N LYS A 210 7.61 21.87 21.86
CA LYS A 210 8.95 21.96 22.45
C LYS A 210 9.97 21.08 21.75
N ASP A 211 9.62 19.83 21.45
CA ASP A 211 10.55 18.88 20.83
C ASP A 211 10.88 19.31 19.38
N SER A 212 9.88 19.74 18.63
CA SER A 212 10.08 20.22 17.26
C SER A 212 10.91 21.51 17.23
N LEU A 213 10.66 22.47 18.14
CA LEU A 213 11.47 23.67 18.27
C LEU A 213 12.91 23.36 18.65
N PHE A 214 13.12 22.43 19.58
CA PHE A 214 14.46 22.01 19.97
C PHE A 214 15.24 21.42 18.79
N LYS A 215 14.62 20.53 18.00
CA LYS A 215 15.23 19.98 16.78
C LYS A 215 15.56 21.08 15.76
N ALA A 216 14.68 22.08 15.59
CA ALA A 216 14.95 23.21 14.71
C ALA A 216 16.17 24.02 15.17
N VAL A 217 16.28 24.27 16.48
CA VAL A 217 17.47 24.99 17.06
C VAL A 217 18.75 24.19 16.83
N LEU A 218 18.74 22.86 17.02
CA LEU A 218 19.90 22.03 16.73
C LEU A 218 20.33 22.13 15.27
N CYS A 219 19.38 22.14 14.32
CA CYS A 219 19.68 22.30 12.91
C CYS A 219 20.29 23.71 12.62
N HIS A 220 19.82 24.77 13.26
CA HIS A 220 20.46 26.11 13.16
C HIS A 220 21.89 26.09 13.65
N LEU A 221 22.16 25.47 14.80
CA LEU A 221 23.52 25.35 15.32
C LEU A 221 24.45 24.59 14.36
N CYS A 222 23.93 23.56 13.68
CA CYS A 222 24.71 22.85 12.66
C CYS A 222 25.06 23.73 11.46
N ILE A 223 24.17 24.62 11.03
CA ILE A 223 24.43 25.57 9.94
C ILE A 223 25.51 26.58 10.33
N ASP A 224 25.49 27.08 11.59
CA ASP A 224 26.41 28.09 12.04
C ASP A 224 27.83 27.54 12.32
N LEU A 225 27.97 26.21 12.48
CA LEU A 225 29.25 25.55 12.76
C LEU A 225 30.01 25.11 11.51
N PHE A 226 29.38 25.08 10.35
CA PHE A 226 29.93 24.66 9.05
C PHE A 226 29.73 25.72 7.96
#